data_095d78e2c4f7f3d3a5ad593f3e97b4dc
#
_entry.id   095d78e2c4f7f3d3a5ad593f3e97b4dc
#
_cell.length_a   1.000
_cell.length_b   1.000
_cell.length_c   1.000
_cell.angle_alpha   90.00
_cell.angle_beta   90.00
_cell.angle_gamma   90.00
#
_symmetry.space_group_name_H-M   'P 1'
#
loop_
_entity.id
_entity.type
_entity.pdbx_description
1 polymer ?
#
loop_
_entity_poly.entity_id
_entity_poly.type
_entity_poly.pdbx_seq_one_letter_code
_entity_poly.pdbx_strand_id
1 'polypeptide(L)'
;MLDAFDVMLYALVLSALMADIGLSMGTAGLLASLTLLASAAGGILFGFIADRHGRTRALTISILLYSVLTAACGLSQTVLHLAVFRVLLGLGMGGEWASGAALVSETWPAAHRGKALGVVQSAWAIGYAAAALLTAAILPRFGWRVVFFAGIAPALFTLWIRRNVDEPAIWKERSAAPSARISDLLGKGLLGLTIAITLMNACTMYAWWGLNLWIPTYLSRSLANGGIGLSPSHVSTLVLVVMQVGMWFGYVTFGFMSDRFGRKRTYVSYLVLAAILLFVYARVKEPIALLALGPLVAFVGTGYFSGFGALTAEIYPTEIRATAQGFTYNIGRVASAAAPWVVGKLAETQGFALAFSTAAAAFLLAALLWKWIPETRGRELT
;
A
#
# COMPACT_ATOMS: atom_id res chain seq x y z
N MET A 1 9.02 4.37 1.80
CA MET A 1 9.76 4.51 0.52
C MET A 1 10.39 3.19 0.10
N LEU A 2 11.18 2.55 0.95
CA LEU A 2 11.93 1.33 0.62
C LEU A 2 11.01 0.12 0.35
N ASP A 3 9.96 -0.07 1.17
CA ASP A 3 8.96 -1.11 0.95
C ASP A 3 8.17 -0.90 -0.35
N ALA A 4 7.81 0.35 -0.67
CA ALA A 4 7.16 0.69 -1.92
C ALA A 4 8.02 0.33 -3.13
N PHE A 5 9.31 0.62 -3.05
CA PHE A 5 10.27 0.26 -4.08
C PHE A 5 10.24 -1.26 -4.32
N ASP A 6 10.46 -2.06 -3.29
CA ASP A 6 10.57 -3.52 -3.41
C ASP A 6 9.25 -4.20 -3.84
N VAL A 7 8.13 -3.77 -3.25
CA VAL A 7 6.81 -4.34 -3.57
C VAL A 7 6.42 -4.08 -5.02
N MET A 8 6.70 -2.87 -5.51
CA MET A 8 6.30 -2.49 -6.87
C MET A 8 7.19 -3.10 -7.95
N LEU A 9 8.41 -3.53 -7.65
CA LEU A 9 9.23 -4.27 -8.62
C LEU A 9 8.48 -5.47 -9.21
N TYR A 10 7.73 -6.22 -8.39
CA TYR A 10 6.92 -7.33 -8.88
C TYR A 10 5.87 -6.90 -9.91
N ALA A 11 5.11 -5.85 -9.61
CA ALA A 11 4.09 -5.34 -10.52
C ALA A 11 4.69 -4.88 -11.86
N LEU A 12 5.85 -4.23 -11.79
CA LEU A 12 6.56 -3.67 -12.96
C LEU A 12 7.16 -4.73 -13.87
N VAL A 13 7.64 -5.86 -13.32
CA VAL A 13 8.22 -6.95 -14.10
C VAL A 13 7.21 -8.06 -14.42
N LEU A 14 5.97 -7.95 -13.94
CA LEU A 14 5.00 -9.04 -13.94
C LEU A 14 4.72 -9.61 -15.33
N SER A 15 4.60 -8.75 -16.35
CA SER A 15 4.38 -9.19 -17.73
C SER A 15 5.54 -10.02 -18.27
N ALA A 16 6.79 -9.61 -18.01
CA ALA A 16 7.98 -10.35 -18.43
C ALA A 16 8.11 -11.65 -17.64
N LEU A 17 7.83 -11.61 -16.34
CA LEU A 17 7.84 -12.78 -15.46
C LEU A 17 6.83 -13.85 -15.91
N MET A 18 5.58 -13.42 -16.22
CA MET A 18 4.53 -14.33 -16.69
C MET A 18 4.94 -15.01 -18.00
N ALA A 19 5.56 -14.28 -18.90
CA ALA A 19 6.02 -14.82 -20.19
C ALA A 19 7.17 -15.84 -20.02
N ASP A 20 8.10 -15.60 -19.08
CA ASP A 20 9.28 -16.46 -18.87
C ASP A 20 8.96 -17.75 -18.10
N ILE A 21 8.14 -17.66 -17.02
CA ILE A 21 7.82 -18.80 -16.14
C ILE A 21 6.50 -19.49 -16.54
N GLY A 22 5.74 -18.92 -17.48
CA GLY A 22 4.45 -19.47 -17.91
C GLY A 22 3.32 -19.28 -16.88
N LEU A 23 3.33 -18.17 -16.14
CA LEU A 23 2.30 -17.87 -15.13
C LEU A 23 1.01 -17.35 -15.77
N SER A 24 -0.14 -17.87 -15.31
CA SER A 24 -1.42 -17.23 -15.59
C SER A 24 -1.60 -15.95 -14.74
N MET A 25 -2.45 -15.03 -15.18
CA MET A 25 -2.77 -13.82 -14.41
C MET A 25 -3.41 -14.16 -13.05
N GLY A 26 -4.23 -15.21 -12.99
CA GLY A 26 -4.80 -15.70 -11.75
C GLY A 26 -3.73 -16.16 -10.76
N THR A 27 -2.75 -16.95 -11.22
CA THR A 27 -1.61 -17.41 -10.39
C THR A 27 -0.73 -16.26 -9.95
N ALA A 28 -0.42 -15.33 -10.84
CA ALA A 28 0.37 -14.14 -10.54
C ALA A 28 -0.33 -13.26 -9.47
N GLY A 29 -1.63 -13.06 -9.60
CA GLY A 29 -2.44 -12.38 -8.59
C GLY A 29 -2.49 -13.12 -7.24
N LEU A 30 -2.59 -14.47 -7.27
CA LEU A 30 -2.55 -15.29 -6.05
C LEU A 30 -1.22 -15.13 -5.29
N LEU A 31 -0.09 -15.10 -5.99
CA LEU A 31 1.22 -14.85 -5.38
C LEU A 31 1.28 -13.49 -4.68
N ALA A 32 0.72 -12.45 -5.29
CA ALA A 32 0.61 -11.14 -4.66
C ALA A 32 -0.34 -11.15 -3.45
N SER A 33 -1.46 -11.85 -3.54
CA SER A 33 -2.41 -12.05 -2.44
C SER A 33 -1.77 -12.75 -1.24
N LEU A 34 -1.00 -13.81 -1.49
CA LEU A 34 -0.24 -14.52 -0.44
C LEU A 34 0.79 -13.61 0.23
N THR A 35 1.46 -12.75 -0.55
CA THR A 35 2.40 -11.74 0.00
C THR A 35 1.69 -10.76 0.94
N LEU A 36 0.50 -10.27 0.57
CA LEU A 36 -0.29 -9.37 1.40
C LEU A 36 -0.79 -10.03 2.69
N LEU A 37 -1.25 -11.29 2.61
CA LEU A 37 -1.64 -12.06 3.80
C LEU A 37 -0.45 -12.29 4.73
N ALA A 38 0.69 -12.68 4.18
CA ALA A 38 1.93 -12.83 4.95
C ALA A 38 2.35 -11.51 5.59
N SER A 39 2.16 -10.36 4.90
CA SER A 39 2.51 -9.07 5.47
C SER A 39 1.62 -8.65 6.64
N ALA A 40 0.36 -9.06 6.65
CA ALA A 40 -0.52 -8.85 7.81
C ALA A 40 -0.02 -9.67 9.03
N ALA A 41 0.35 -10.94 8.83
CA ALA A 41 0.97 -11.76 9.87
C ALA A 41 2.33 -11.19 10.32
N GLY A 42 3.14 -10.73 9.37
CA GLY A 42 4.41 -10.05 9.61
C GLY A 42 4.27 -8.80 10.47
N GLY A 43 3.23 -7.99 10.22
CA GLY A 43 2.95 -6.79 11.02
C GLY A 43 2.71 -7.12 12.50
N ILE A 44 2.01 -8.22 12.78
CA ILE A 44 1.80 -8.70 14.15
C ILE A 44 3.13 -9.21 14.75
N LEU A 45 3.83 -10.08 14.03
CA LEU A 45 5.11 -10.65 14.46
C LEU A 45 6.14 -9.58 14.79
N PHE A 46 6.35 -8.64 13.87
CA PHE A 46 7.31 -7.55 14.05
C PHE A 46 6.84 -6.50 15.05
N GLY A 47 5.53 -6.35 15.28
CA GLY A 47 5.00 -5.58 16.39
C GLY A 47 5.51 -6.13 17.73
N PHE A 48 5.43 -7.45 17.95
CA PHE A 48 5.99 -8.12 19.12
C PHE A 48 7.52 -7.95 19.23
N ILE A 49 8.23 -8.10 18.11
CA ILE A 49 9.69 -7.91 18.09
C ILE A 49 10.02 -6.46 18.44
N ALA A 50 9.31 -5.48 17.89
CA ALA A 50 9.51 -4.07 18.17
C ALA A 50 9.25 -3.72 19.63
N ASP A 51 8.20 -4.27 20.23
CA ASP A 51 7.86 -4.04 21.63
C ASP A 51 8.92 -4.65 22.57
N ARG A 52 9.43 -5.83 22.26
CA ARG A 52 10.35 -6.57 23.12
C ARG A 52 11.82 -6.24 22.90
N HIS A 53 12.24 -5.98 21.68
CA HIS A 53 13.65 -5.85 21.30
C HIS A 53 14.04 -4.46 20.79
N GLY A 54 13.08 -3.55 20.61
CA GLY A 54 13.28 -2.18 20.15
C GLY A 54 12.73 -1.90 18.75
N ARG A 55 12.34 -0.63 18.53
CA ARG A 55 11.72 -0.18 17.27
C ARG A 55 12.71 -0.20 16.12
N THR A 56 13.90 0.35 16.36
CA THR A 56 14.98 0.45 15.37
C THR A 56 15.52 -0.92 14.97
N ARG A 57 15.64 -1.86 15.93
CA ARG A 57 16.06 -3.24 15.66
C ARG A 57 15.03 -3.98 14.83
N ALA A 58 13.74 -3.90 15.18
CA ALA A 58 12.65 -4.54 14.43
C ALA A 58 12.61 -3.99 13.01
N LEU A 59 12.69 -2.68 12.81
CA LEU A 59 12.73 -2.02 11.51
C LEU A 59 13.92 -2.51 10.67
N THR A 60 15.12 -2.58 11.26
CA THR A 60 16.32 -3.06 10.58
C THR A 60 16.18 -4.51 10.10
N ILE A 61 15.71 -5.41 10.97
CA ILE A 61 15.51 -6.83 10.64
C ILE A 61 14.44 -6.96 9.52
N SER A 62 13.36 -6.19 9.61
CA SER A 62 12.29 -6.15 8.62
C SER A 62 12.83 -5.77 7.24
N ILE A 63 13.58 -4.65 7.14
CA ILE A 63 14.16 -4.18 5.88
C ILE A 63 15.15 -5.20 5.30
N LEU A 64 16.04 -5.75 6.11
CA LEU A 64 16.98 -6.78 5.68
C LEU A 64 16.25 -8.01 5.13
N LEU A 65 15.23 -8.49 5.85
CA LEU A 65 14.49 -9.68 5.47
C LEU A 65 13.80 -9.50 4.11
N TYR A 66 13.00 -8.44 3.93
CA TYR A 66 12.29 -8.28 2.67
C TYR A 66 13.23 -7.94 1.50
N SER A 67 14.29 -7.16 1.71
CA SER A 67 15.23 -6.81 0.64
C SER A 67 16.02 -8.03 0.13
N VAL A 68 16.52 -8.87 1.04
CA VAL A 68 17.20 -10.13 0.66
C VAL A 68 16.23 -11.06 -0.07
N LEU A 69 15.01 -11.16 0.39
CA LEU A 69 14.01 -12.04 -0.25
C LEU A 69 13.46 -11.45 -1.55
N THR A 70 13.43 -10.13 -1.72
CA THR A 70 13.18 -9.50 -3.03
C THR A 70 14.26 -9.93 -4.02
N ALA A 71 15.54 -9.82 -3.65
CA ALA A 71 16.63 -10.27 -4.50
C ALA A 71 16.55 -11.79 -4.78
N ALA A 72 16.18 -12.59 -3.78
CA ALA A 72 16.01 -14.04 -3.94
C ALA A 72 14.89 -14.39 -4.94
N CYS A 73 13.87 -13.54 -5.12
CA CYS A 73 12.87 -13.72 -6.18
C CYS A 73 13.52 -13.77 -7.58
N GLY A 74 14.63 -13.07 -7.78
CA GLY A 74 15.42 -13.12 -9.03
C GLY A 74 16.06 -14.49 -9.31
N LEU A 75 16.25 -15.34 -8.30
CA LEU A 75 16.76 -16.70 -8.41
C LEU A 75 15.66 -17.73 -8.71
N SER A 76 14.40 -17.32 -8.75
CA SER A 76 13.27 -18.24 -8.93
C SER A 76 13.31 -18.90 -10.32
N GLN A 77 13.24 -20.23 -10.34
CA GLN A 77 13.14 -21.06 -11.54
C GLN A 77 11.74 -21.65 -11.70
N THR A 78 10.98 -21.73 -10.60
CA THR A 78 9.64 -22.31 -10.57
C THR A 78 8.67 -21.38 -9.84
N VAL A 79 7.37 -21.59 -10.07
CA VAL A 79 6.30 -20.87 -9.35
C VAL A 79 6.40 -21.09 -7.84
N LEU A 80 6.79 -22.30 -7.41
CA LEU A 80 6.92 -22.63 -5.98
C LEU A 80 8.08 -21.86 -5.33
N HIS A 81 9.25 -21.75 -5.99
CA HIS A 81 10.35 -20.93 -5.47
C HIS A 81 9.91 -19.48 -5.29
N LEU A 82 9.24 -18.92 -6.30
CA LEU A 82 8.72 -17.56 -6.24
C LEU A 82 7.69 -17.40 -5.11
N ALA A 83 6.77 -18.36 -4.93
CA ALA A 83 5.77 -18.35 -3.87
C ALA A 83 6.40 -18.31 -2.48
N VAL A 84 7.38 -19.17 -2.22
CA VAL A 84 8.09 -19.22 -0.93
C VAL A 84 8.78 -17.88 -0.64
N PHE A 85 9.55 -17.35 -1.61
CA PHE A 85 10.25 -16.09 -1.41
C PHE A 85 9.27 -14.93 -1.20
N ARG A 86 8.16 -14.90 -1.92
CA ARG A 86 7.15 -13.85 -1.77
C ARG A 86 6.37 -13.92 -0.45
N VAL A 87 6.12 -15.10 0.08
CA VAL A 87 5.51 -15.24 1.43
C VAL A 87 6.47 -14.75 2.51
N LEU A 88 7.73 -15.18 2.45
CA LEU A 88 8.75 -14.76 3.40
C LEU A 88 9.05 -13.25 3.31
N LEU A 89 9.11 -12.70 2.08
CA LEU A 89 9.20 -11.26 1.83
C LEU A 89 8.02 -10.52 2.46
N GLY A 90 6.80 -11.02 2.28
CA GLY A 90 5.61 -10.46 2.88
C GLY A 90 5.71 -10.36 4.40
N LEU A 91 6.18 -11.40 5.09
CA LEU A 91 6.43 -11.35 6.54
C LEU A 91 7.38 -10.19 6.91
N GLY A 92 8.47 -10.02 6.17
CA GLY A 92 9.39 -8.90 6.37
C GLY A 92 8.68 -7.55 6.16
N MET A 93 8.01 -7.37 5.04
CA MET A 93 7.35 -6.13 4.64
C MET A 93 6.34 -5.62 5.69
N GLY A 94 5.60 -6.52 6.35
CA GLY A 94 4.65 -6.15 7.40
C GLY A 94 5.29 -5.42 8.57
N GLY A 95 6.56 -5.74 8.85
CA GLY A 95 7.30 -5.17 9.98
C GLY A 95 7.76 -3.72 9.79
N GLU A 96 8.07 -3.32 8.56
CA GLU A 96 8.58 -1.96 8.29
C GLU A 96 7.56 -0.90 8.70
N TRP A 97 6.31 -1.06 8.26
CA TRP A 97 5.29 -0.06 8.53
C TRP A 97 4.98 0.05 10.03
N ALA A 98 4.81 -1.08 10.70
CA ALA A 98 4.49 -1.11 12.13
C ALA A 98 5.62 -0.49 12.98
N SER A 99 6.86 -0.92 12.75
CA SER A 99 8.04 -0.43 13.49
C SER A 99 8.37 1.02 13.14
N GLY A 100 8.30 1.40 11.86
CA GLY A 100 8.58 2.75 11.39
C GLY A 100 7.57 3.78 11.87
N ALA A 101 6.27 3.46 11.82
CA ALA A 101 5.22 4.33 12.34
C ALA A 101 5.33 4.54 13.85
N ALA A 102 5.64 3.47 14.61
CA ALA A 102 5.90 3.57 16.04
C ALA A 102 7.11 4.46 16.32
N LEU A 103 8.23 4.23 15.63
CA LEU A 103 9.47 5.01 15.77
C LEU A 103 9.20 6.51 15.55
N VAL A 104 8.54 6.89 14.44
CA VAL A 104 8.21 8.29 14.14
C VAL A 104 7.25 8.86 15.18
N SER A 105 6.25 8.10 15.61
CA SER A 105 5.27 8.56 16.59
C SER A 105 5.86 8.78 17.98
N GLU A 106 6.87 8.02 18.35
CA GLU A 106 7.54 8.08 19.66
C GLU A 106 8.69 9.09 19.71
N THR A 107 9.25 9.49 18.55
CA THR A 107 10.37 10.44 18.45
C THR A 107 9.96 11.87 18.12
N TRP A 108 8.79 12.07 17.46
CA TRP A 108 8.34 13.40 17.07
C TRP A 108 7.39 14.03 18.08
N PRO A 109 7.49 15.38 18.32
CA PRO A 109 6.55 16.09 19.18
C PRO A 109 5.11 15.91 18.73
N ALA A 110 4.17 15.83 19.68
CA ALA A 110 2.75 15.59 19.40
C ALA A 110 2.16 16.58 18.38
N ALA A 111 2.53 17.88 18.45
CA ALA A 111 2.08 18.93 17.54
C ALA A 111 2.50 18.73 16.07
N HIS A 112 3.54 17.94 15.80
CA HIS A 112 4.10 17.74 14.44
C HIS A 112 4.04 16.28 13.98
N ARG A 113 3.58 15.36 14.82
CA ARG A 113 3.52 13.92 14.57
C ARG A 113 2.70 13.58 13.32
N GLY A 114 1.53 14.21 13.15
CA GLY A 114 0.69 14.02 11.97
C GLY A 114 1.37 14.46 10.67
N LYS A 115 2.06 15.59 10.69
CA LYS A 115 2.83 16.09 9.53
C LYS A 115 3.99 15.13 9.19
N ALA A 116 4.71 14.63 10.20
CA ALA A 116 5.80 13.68 10.02
C ALA A 116 5.30 12.37 9.39
N LEU A 117 4.19 11.80 9.89
CA LEU A 117 3.57 10.61 9.33
C LEU A 117 3.06 10.84 7.90
N GLY A 118 2.50 12.03 7.61
CA GLY A 118 2.09 12.42 6.26
C GLY A 118 3.27 12.45 5.27
N VAL A 119 4.41 12.99 5.68
CA VAL A 119 5.65 12.97 4.87
C VAL A 119 6.14 11.54 4.67
N VAL A 120 6.13 10.71 5.71
CA VAL A 120 6.49 9.28 5.60
C VAL A 120 5.59 8.58 4.59
N GLN A 121 4.27 8.83 4.66
CA GLN A 121 3.32 8.22 3.72
C GLN A 121 3.54 8.71 2.27
N SER A 122 3.84 10.00 2.05
CA SER A 122 4.10 10.54 0.72
C SER A 122 5.36 9.94 0.06
N ALA A 123 6.32 9.48 0.85
CA ALA A 123 7.52 8.79 0.38
C ALA A 123 7.21 7.45 -0.35
N TRP A 124 6.00 6.91 -0.22
CA TRP A 124 5.52 5.76 -0.99
C TRP A 124 5.57 6.05 -2.50
N ALA A 125 5.05 7.20 -2.92
CA ALA A 125 5.07 7.60 -4.31
C ALA A 125 6.50 7.74 -4.86
N ILE A 126 7.42 8.26 -4.06
CA ILE A 126 8.85 8.38 -4.43
C ILE A 126 9.47 6.98 -4.61
N GLY A 127 9.19 6.06 -3.70
CA GLY A 127 9.69 4.67 -3.79
C GLY A 127 9.18 3.96 -5.04
N TYR A 128 7.89 4.11 -5.36
CA TYR A 128 7.31 3.54 -6.56
C TYR A 128 7.90 4.17 -7.84
N ALA A 129 8.06 5.50 -7.89
CA ALA A 129 8.69 6.18 -9.02
C ALA A 129 10.14 5.70 -9.22
N ALA A 130 10.90 5.54 -8.15
CA ALA A 130 12.27 5.02 -8.21
C ALA A 130 12.30 3.58 -8.76
N ALA A 131 11.38 2.70 -8.32
CA ALA A 131 11.24 1.36 -8.86
C ALA A 131 10.90 1.37 -10.36
N ALA A 132 10.01 2.28 -10.79
CA ALA A 132 9.62 2.40 -12.19
C ALA A 132 10.80 2.85 -13.08
N LEU A 133 11.56 3.85 -12.66
CA LEU A 133 12.75 4.33 -13.37
C LEU A 133 13.84 3.27 -13.45
N LEU A 134 14.10 2.57 -12.33
CA LEU A 134 15.07 1.47 -12.29
C LEU A 134 14.65 0.34 -13.23
N THR A 135 13.38 -0.05 -13.20
CA THR A 135 12.84 -1.09 -14.08
C THR A 135 12.95 -0.67 -15.55
N ALA A 136 12.64 0.59 -15.88
CA ALA A 136 12.80 1.10 -17.24
C ALA A 136 14.23 1.00 -17.76
N ALA A 137 15.23 1.23 -16.90
CA ALA A 137 16.65 1.15 -17.26
C ALA A 137 17.16 -0.29 -17.38
N ILE A 138 16.72 -1.18 -16.49
CA ILE A 138 17.29 -2.54 -16.34
C ILE A 138 16.53 -3.57 -17.19
N LEU A 139 15.20 -3.57 -17.14
CA LEU A 139 14.36 -4.63 -17.70
C LEU A 139 14.63 -4.91 -19.21
N PRO A 140 14.76 -3.88 -20.09
CA PRO A 140 14.97 -4.11 -21.52
C PRO A 140 16.31 -4.74 -21.87
N ARG A 141 17.34 -4.55 -21.02
CA ARG A 141 18.72 -4.99 -21.29
C ARG A 141 19.11 -6.25 -20.54
N PHE A 142 18.64 -6.41 -19.32
CA PHE A 142 19.10 -7.43 -18.39
C PHE A 142 18.00 -8.39 -17.92
N GLY A 143 16.75 -8.12 -18.30
CA GLY A 143 15.60 -8.94 -17.91
C GLY A 143 15.13 -8.73 -16.47
N TRP A 144 14.03 -9.41 -16.11
CA TRP A 144 13.33 -9.24 -14.85
C TRP A 144 14.12 -9.74 -13.61
N ARG A 145 15.00 -10.72 -13.80
CA ARG A 145 15.82 -11.28 -12.70
C ARG A 145 16.74 -10.22 -12.11
N VAL A 146 17.40 -9.44 -12.97
CA VAL A 146 18.31 -8.37 -12.53
C VAL A 146 17.56 -7.23 -11.86
N VAL A 147 16.31 -6.97 -12.26
CA VAL A 147 15.44 -5.98 -11.57
C VAL A 147 15.19 -6.42 -10.13
N PHE A 148 14.92 -7.70 -9.87
CA PHE A 148 14.76 -8.21 -8.50
C PHE A 148 16.08 -8.16 -7.70
N PHE A 149 17.22 -8.43 -8.31
CA PHE A 149 18.52 -8.30 -7.61
C PHE A 149 18.78 -6.85 -7.17
N ALA A 150 18.32 -5.86 -7.91
CA ALA A 150 18.40 -4.47 -7.49
C ALA A 150 17.57 -4.17 -6.22
N GLY A 151 16.58 -5.01 -5.89
CA GLY A 151 15.82 -4.97 -4.64
C GLY A 151 16.64 -5.22 -3.37
N ILE A 152 17.93 -5.58 -3.48
CA ILE A 152 18.86 -5.62 -2.35
C ILE A 152 19.26 -4.22 -1.86
N ALA A 153 19.08 -3.17 -2.68
CA ALA A 153 19.55 -1.83 -2.36
C ALA A 153 19.00 -1.26 -1.04
N PRO A 154 17.71 -1.45 -0.67
CA PRO A 154 17.21 -1.03 0.64
C PRO A 154 17.95 -1.64 1.82
N ALA A 155 18.51 -2.87 1.69
CA ALA A 155 19.31 -3.48 2.75
C ALA A 155 20.54 -2.64 3.12
N LEU A 156 21.13 -1.93 2.17
CA LEU A 156 22.27 -1.04 2.44
C LEU A 156 21.87 0.12 3.36
N PHE A 157 20.62 0.56 3.29
CA PHE A 157 20.10 1.64 4.15
C PHE A 157 20.01 1.23 5.62
N THR A 158 19.93 -0.07 5.91
CA THR A 158 19.90 -0.57 7.29
C THR A 158 21.21 -0.29 8.03
N LEU A 159 22.34 -0.24 7.30
CA LEU A 159 23.64 0.12 7.88
C LEU A 159 23.63 1.57 8.38
N TRP A 160 22.98 2.47 7.61
CA TRP A 160 22.82 3.85 8.01
C TRP A 160 21.86 3.98 9.19
N ILE A 161 20.70 3.31 9.14
CA ILE A 161 19.71 3.32 10.25
C ILE A 161 20.38 2.85 11.54
N ARG A 162 21.10 1.73 11.50
CA ARG A 162 21.78 1.17 12.68
C ARG A 162 22.80 2.11 13.30
N ARG A 163 23.43 2.97 12.51
CA ARG A 163 24.47 3.91 12.97
C ARG A 163 23.91 5.24 13.46
N ASN A 164 22.77 5.68 12.94
CA ASN A 164 22.29 7.05 13.11
C ASN A 164 20.90 7.16 13.78
N VAL A 165 20.22 6.04 14.01
CA VAL A 165 18.87 6.05 14.61
C VAL A 165 18.88 5.28 15.90
N ASP A 166 18.74 6.00 17.01
CA ASP A 166 18.63 5.42 18.34
C ASP A 166 17.22 4.91 18.64
N GLU A 167 17.12 4.02 19.63
CA GLU A 167 15.82 3.62 20.16
C GLU A 167 15.17 4.81 20.90
N PRO A 168 13.84 5.01 20.73
CA PRO A 168 13.12 6.09 21.41
C PRO A 168 13.29 6.07 22.93
N ALA A 169 13.45 7.26 23.54
CA ALA A 169 13.57 7.39 24.99
C ALA A 169 12.34 6.79 25.71
N ILE A 170 11.15 7.06 25.18
CA ILE A 170 9.87 6.54 25.69
C ILE A 170 9.87 5.00 25.72
N TRP A 171 10.49 4.34 24.74
CA TRP A 171 10.60 2.89 24.74
C TRP A 171 11.56 2.38 25.81
N LYS A 172 12.69 3.08 26.02
CA LYS A 172 13.70 2.71 27.03
C LYS A 172 13.17 2.84 28.47
N GLU A 173 12.28 3.81 28.70
CA GLU A 173 11.71 4.12 30.02
C GLU A 173 10.40 3.37 30.33
N ARG A 174 9.89 2.55 29.40
CA ARG A 174 8.57 1.92 29.50
C ARG A 174 8.51 0.88 30.63
N SER A 175 7.83 1.21 31.72
CA SER A 175 7.19 0.23 32.59
C SER A 175 5.99 -0.37 31.87
N ALA A 176 5.77 -1.69 32.01
CA ALA A 176 4.70 -2.41 31.34
C ALA A 176 3.31 -1.81 31.64
N ALA A 177 2.85 -0.89 30.80
CA ALA A 177 1.47 -0.42 30.86
C ALA A 177 0.54 -1.52 30.33
N PRO A 178 -0.64 -1.73 30.95
CA PRO A 178 -1.60 -2.70 30.45
C PRO A 178 -2.00 -2.36 29.01
N SER A 179 -1.82 -3.30 28.08
CA SER A 179 -2.23 -3.14 26.70
C SER A 179 -3.76 -3.16 26.63
N ALA A 180 -4.36 -2.19 25.91
CA ALA A 180 -5.78 -2.22 25.57
C ALA A 180 -6.12 -3.54 24.89
N ARG A 181 -7.30 -4.08 25.20
CA ARG A 181 -7.76 -5.37 24.65
C ARG A 181 -8.62 -5.13 23.42
N ILE A 182 -8.53 -6.01 22.44
CA ILE A 182 -9.41 -5.99 21.25
C ILE A 182 -10.89 -6.01 21.64
N SER A 183 -11.24 -6.67 22.76
CA SER A 183 -12.60 -6.66 23.32
C SER A 183 -13.15 -5.27 23.60
N ASP A 184 -12.29 -4.29 23.86
CA ASP A 184 -12.70 -2.92 24.18
C ASP A 184 -13.23 -2.19 22.95
N LEU A 185 -12.85 -2.63 21.74
CA LEU A 185 -13.38 -2.14 20.45
C LEU A 185 -14.79 -2.64 20.17
N LEU A 186 -15.19 -3.74 20.78
CA LEU A 186 -16.48 -4.39 20.59
C LEU A 186 -17.53 -3.89 21.60
N GLY A 187 -17.11 -3.13 22.62
CA GLY A 187 -17.95 -2.57 23.67
C GLY A 187 -18.39 -1.12 23.40
N LYS A 188 -19.22 -0.57 24.33
CA LYS A 188 -19.54 0.85 24.48
C LYS A 188 -20.08 1.58 23.23
N GLY A 189 -20.82 0.88 22.36
CA GLY A 189 -21.40 1.51 21.15
C GLY A 189 -20.41 1.74 19.99
N LEU A 190 -19.16 1.29 20.11
CA LEU A 190 -18.13 1.46 19.07
C LEU A 190 -18.17 0.38 17.98
N LEU A 191 -18.84 -0.75 18.21
CA LEU A 191 -18.85 -1.89 17.29
C LEU A 191 -19.28 -1.51 15.86
N GLY A 192 -20.43 -0.83 15.73
CA GLY A 192 -20.94 -0.44 14.41
C GLY A 192 -19.98 0.51 13.66
N LEU A 193 -19.37 1.45 14.40
CA LEU A 193 -18.40 2.39 13.84
C LEU A 193 -17.08 1.68 13.46
N THR A 194 -16.60 0.78 14.29
CA THR A 194 -15.40 -0.04 14.01
C THR A 194 -15.62 -0.90 12.77
N ILE A 195 -16.78 -1.53 12.62
CA ILE A 195 -17.14 -2.28 11.41
C ILE A 195 -17.16 -1.38 10.19
N ALA A 196 -17.82 -0.21 10.26
CA ALA A 196 -17.91 0.71 9.12
C ALA A 196 -16.51 1.20 8.67
N ILE A 197 -15.64 1.57 9.60
CA ILE A 197 -14.27 2.00 9.32
C ILE A 197 -13.43 0.85 8.73
N THR A 198 -13.54 -0.35 9.30
CA THR A 198 -12.82 -1.53 8.82
C THR A 198 -13.24 -1.90 7.40
N LEU A 199 -14.54 -1.92 7.11
CA LEU A 199 -15.06 -2.20 5.77
C LEU A 199 -14.69 -1.10 4.77
N MET A 200 -14.77 0.17 5.16
CA MET A 200 -14.33 1.29 4.32
C MET A 200 -12.85 1.13 3.95
N ASN A 201 -12.00 0.82 4.93
CA ASN A 201 -10.57 0.60 4.70
C ASN A 201 -10.32 -0.65 3.84
N ALA A 202 -11.06 -1.75 4.06
CA ALA A 202 -10.99 -2.95 3.24
C ALA A 202 -11.33 -2.66 1.77
N CYS A 203 -12.40 -1.91 1.50
CA CYS A 203 -12.81 -1.53 0.16
C CYS A 203 -11.77 -0.62 -0.52
N THR A 204 -11.24 0.37 0.18
CA THR A 204 -10.22 1.27 -0.36
C THR A 204 -8.92 0.53 -0.66
N MET A 205 -8.47 -0.35 0.23
CA MET A 205 -7.29 -1.19 0.01
C MET A 205 -7.51 -2.21 -1.10
N TYR A 206 -8.70 -2.82 -1.21
CA TYR A 206 -9.06 -3.70 -2.32
C TYR A 206 -8.89 -2.97 -3.66
N ALA A 207 -9.48 -1.79 -3.78
CA ALA A 207 -9.37 -0.99 -4.99
C ALA A 207 -7.92 -0.63 -5.31
N TRP A 208 -7.15 -0.21 -4.31
CA TRP A 208 -5.77 0.20 -4.48
C TRP A 208 -4.85 -0.95 -4.91
N TRP A 209 -4.87 -2.09 -4.19
CA TRP A 209 -4.03 -3.25 -4.50
C TRP A 209 -4.43 -3.92 -5.82
N GLY A 210 -5.74 -4.03 -6.08
CA GLY A 210 -6.27 -4.57 -7.32
C GLY A 210 -5.87 -3.73 -8.53
N LEU A 211 -5.82 -2.41 -8.38
CA LEU A 211 -5.44 -1.50 -9.46
C LEU A 211 -3.91 -1.45 -9.66
N ASN A 212 -3.17 -1.12 -8.61
CA ASN A 212 -1.74 -0.82 -8.74
C ASN A 212 -0.88 -2.01 -9.15
N LEU A 213 -1.27 -3.23 -8.79
CA LEU A 213 -0.60 -4.43 -9.25
C LEU A 213 -0.77 -4.64 -10.76
N TRP A 214 -1.95 -4.35 -11.31
CA TRP A 214 -2.29 -4.74 -12.67
C TRP A 214 -2.18 -3.61 -13.69
N ILE A 215 -2.05 -2.34 -13.29
CA ILE A 215 -1.81 -1.22 -14.22
C ILE A 215 -0.60 -1.46 -15.13
N PRO A 216 0.60 -1.85 -14.62
CA PRO A 216 1.74 -2.07 -15.49
C PRO A 216 1.49 -3.15 -16.55
N THR A 217 0.86 -4.25 -16.13
CA THR A 217 0.49 -5.35 -17.03
C THR A 217 -0.55 -4.92 -18.06
N TYR A 218 -1.59 -4.17 -17.65
CA TYR A 218 -2.61 -3.63 -18.55
C TYR A 218 -2.01 -2.74 -19.63
N LEU A 219 -1.09 -1.86 -19.26
CA LEU A 219 -0.45 -0.92 -20.17
C LEU A 219 0.54 -1.58 -21.13
N SER A 220 1.25 -2.61 -20.68
CA SER A 220 2.27 -3.32 -21.49
C SER A 220 1.71 -4.45 -22.36
N ARG A 221 0.58 -5.05 -21.97
CA ARG A 221 -0.02 -6.16 -22.70
C ARG A 221 -0.54 -5.70 -24.06
N SER A 222 -0.42 -6.54 -25.11
CA SER A 222 -0.83 -6.19 -26.47
C SER A 222 -2.35 -5.88 -26.57
N LEU A 223 -2.72 -5.07 -27.54
CA LEU A 223 -4.12 -4.73 -27.84
C LEU A 223 -4.97 -5.98 -28.12
N ALA A 224 -4.42 -6.95 -28.83
CA ALA A 224 -5.10 -8.22 -29.11
C ALA A 224 -5.45 -9.00 -27.84
N ASN A 225 -4.69 -8.80 -26.77
CA ASN A 225 -4.89 -9.44 -25.45
C ASN A 225 -5.56 -8.49 -24.44
N GLY A 226 -6.24 -7.44 -24.90
CA GLY A 226 -7.00 -6.53 -24.05
C GLY A 226 -6.19 -5.46 -23.33
N GLY A 227 -4.88 -5.34 -23.59
CA GLY A 227 -4.01 -4.29 -23.06
C GLY A 227 -3.95 -3.03 -23.93
N ILE A 228 -2.87 -2.25 -23.76
CA ILE A 228 -2.61 -0.98 -24.49
C ILE A 228 -1.42 -1.13 -25.46
N GLY A 229 -0.50 -2.07 -25.21
CA GLY A 229 0.62 -2.38 -26.11
C GLY A 229 1.83 -1.45 -25.95
N LEU A 230 1.98 -0.75 -24.83
CA LEU A 230 3.15 0.05 -24.55
C LEU A 230 4.35 -0.83 -24.19
N SER A 231 5.56 -0.42 -24.60
CA SER A 231 6.76 -1.11 -24.13
C SER A 231 6.93 -1.00 -22.62
N PRO A 232 7.50 -1.99 -21.92
CA PRO A 232 7.67 -1.95 -20.46
C PRO A 232 8.44 -0.72 -19.99
N SER A 233 9.43 -0.23 -20.76
CA SER A 233 10.17 0.98 -20.44
C SER A 233 9.30 2.24 -20.52
N HIS A 234 8.45 2.37 -21.56
CA HIS A 234 7.51 3.50 -21.66
C HIS A 234 6.46 3.45 -20.56
N VAL A 235 5.93 2.27 -20.22
CA VAL A 235 5.01 2.09 -19.08
C VAL A 235 5.66 2.58 -17.80
N SER A 236 6.88 2.10 -17.51
CA SER A 236 7.56 2.45 -16.27
C SER A 236 7.92 3.94 -16.19
N THR A 237 8.47 4.51 -17.28
CA THR A 237 9.01 5.87 -17.24
C THR A 237 7.91 6.93 -17.39
N LEU A 238 7.09 6.83 -18.44
CA LEU A 238 6.17 7.90 -18.80
C LEU A 238 4.86 7.84 -18.02
N VAL A 239 4.29 6.64 -17.85
CA VAL A 239 2.96 6.51 -17.26
C VAL A 239 3.05 6.37 -15.74
N LEU A 240 3.85 5.42 -15.24
CA LEU A 240 3.88 5.15 -13.80
C LEU A 240 4.56 6.27 -13.02
N VAL A 241 5.66 6.85 -13.51
CA VAL A 241 6.31 7.99 -12.84
C VAL A 241 5.36 9.19 -12.79
N VAL A 242 4.69 9.53 -13.91
CA VAL A 242 3.74 10.64 -13.95
C VAL A 242 2.55 10.39 -13.02
N MET A 243 2.05 9.15 -12.92
CA MET A 243 1.04 8.77 -11.94
C MET A 243 1.52 8.98 -10.50
N GLN A 244 2.80 8.70 -10.20
CA GLN A 244 3.35 8.92 -8.85
C GLN A 244 3.41 10.41 -8.47
N VAL A 245 3.60 11.31 -9.41
CA VAL A 245 3.46 12.76 -9.18
C VAL A 245 2.03 13.09 -8.73
N GLY A 246 1.02 12.57 -9.42
CA GLY A 246 -0.38 12.70 -9.01
C GLY A 246 -0.65 12.14 -7.61
N MET A 247 -0.12 10.94 -7.32
CA MET A 247 -0.21 10.30 -6.00
C MET A 247 0.40 11.16 -4.90
N TRP A 248 1.60 11.68 -5.12
CA TRP A 248 2.30 12.53 -4.15
C TRP A 248 1.48 13.79 -3.82
N PHE A 249 0.98 14.48 -4.85
CA PHE A 249 0.10 15.63 -4.66
C PHE A 249 -1.20 15.24 -3.94
N GLY A 250 -1.77 14.07 -4.25
CA GLY A 250 -2.94 13.53 -3.58
C GLY A 250 -2.73 13.38 -2.06
N TYR A 251 -1.62 12.78 -1.66
CA TYR A 251 -1.25 12.62 -0.25
C TYR A 251 -1.05 13.97 0.46
N VAL A 252 -0.31 14.89 -0.16
CA VAL A 252 0.01 16.18 0.45
C VAL A 252 -1.24 17.05 0.57
N THR A 253 -2.05 17.14 -0.49
CA THR A 253 -3.20 18.06 -0.50
C THR A 253 -4.40 17.55 0.29
N PHE A 254 -4.56 16.23 0.44
CA PHE A 254 -5.69 15.66 1.15
C PHE A 254 -5.81 16.19 2.58
N GLY A 255 -4.70 16.29 3.31
CA GLY A 255 -4.68 16.84 4.67
C GLY A 255 -5.28 18.25 4.73
N PHE A 256 -4.78 19.14 3.87
CA PHE A 256 -5.28 20.52 3.81
C PHE A 256 -6.76 20.60 3.41
N MET A 257 -7.19 19.79 2.45
CA MET A 257 -8.58 19.76 2.01
C MET A 257 -9.49 19.20 3.11
N SER A 258 -9.07 18.16 3.81
CA SER A 258 -9.86 17.55 4.87
C SER A 258 -9.98 18.46 6.11
N ASP A 259 -8.95 19.25 6.40
CA ASP A 259 -9.00 20.26 7.47
C ASP A 259 -9.93 21.43 7.09
N ARG A 260 -9.93 21.84 5.82
CA ARG A 260 -10.73 22.97 5.33
C ARG A 260 -12.21 22.65 5.11
N PHE A 261 -12.50 21.50 4.46
CA PHE A 261 -13.85 21.13 4.00
C PHE A 261 -14.55 20.08 4.87
N GLY A 262 -13.82 19.49 5.83
CA GLY A 262 -14.29 18.40 6.68
C GLY A 262 -13.82 17.03 6.20
N ARG A 263 -13.69 16.09 7.14
CA ARG A 263 -13.20 14.72 6.88
C ARG A 263 -14.13 13.98 5.91
N LYS A 264 -15.41 13.93 6.26
CA LYS A 264 -16.45 13.21 5.49
C LYS A 264 -16.57 13.71 4.07
N ARG A 265 -16.69 15.01 3.85
CA ARG A 265 -16.85 15.59 2.52
C ARG A 265 -15.63 15.29 1.64
N THR A 266 -14.41 15.47 2.16
CA THR A 266 -13.18 15.25 1.42
C THR A 266 -13.01 13.77 1.05
N TYR A 267 -13.21 12.85 2.00
CA TYR A 267 -13.15 11.41 1.72
C TYR A 267 -14.15 10.99 0.64
N VAL A 268 -15.43 11.35 0.82
CA VAL A 268 -16.49 10.97 -0.13
C VAL A 268 -16.20 11.53 -1.52
N SER A 269 -15.76 12.80 -1.63
CA SER A 269 -15.39 13.40 -2.91
C SER A 269 -14.24 12.65 -3.59
N TYR A 270 -13.16 12.32 -2.84
CA TYR A 270 -12.04 11.57 -3.39
C TYR A 270 -12.45 10.17 -3.85
N LEU A 271 -13.23 9.45 -3.05
CA LEU A 271 -13.66 8.08 -3.36
C LEU A 271 -14.62 8.03 -4.57
N VAL A 272 -15.56 8.96 -4.65
CA VAL A 272 -16.49 9.04 -5.81
C VAL A 272 -15.74 9.42 -7.08
N LEU A 273 -14.86 10.42 -7.02
CA LEU A 273 -14.03 10.81 -8.16
C LEU A 273 -13.08 9.68 -8.57
N ALA A 274 -12.49 8.95 -7.61
CA ALA A 274 -11.65 7.80 -7.89
C ALA A 274 -12.43 6.70 -8.64
N ALA A 275 -13.65 6.42 -8.22
CA ALA A 275 -14.50 5.44 -8.89
C ALA A 275 -14.82 5.85 -10.33
N ILE A 276 -15.22 7.11 -10.54
CA ILE A 276 -15.57 7.65 -11.87
C ILE A 276 -14.33 7.63 -12.79
N LEU A 277 -13.21 8.20 -12.32
CA LEU A 277 -12.01 8.28 -13.13
C LEU A 277 -11.42 6.91 -13.44
N LEU A 278 -11.46 5.96 -12.49
CA LEU A 278 -11.01 4.59 -12.73
C LEU A 278 -11.91 3.86 -13.72
N PHE A 279 -13.23 4.05 -13.64
CA PHE A 279 -14.18 3.47 -14.59
C PHE A 279 -13.93 3.98 -16.02
N VAL A 280 -13.61 5.27 -16.18
CA VAL A 280 -13.23 5.88 -17.46
C VAL A 280 -11.87 5.36 -17.92
N TYR A 281 -10.86 5.37 -17.04
CA TYR A 281 -9.49 4.91 -17.31
C TYR A 281 -9.46 3.47 -17.88
N ALA A 282 -10.26 2.59 -17.31
CA ALA A 282 -10.35 1.19 -17.74
C ALA A 282 -10.91 1.00 -19.17
N ARG A 283 -11.54 2.03 -19.74
CA ARG A 283 -12.19 1.97 -21.08
C ARG A 283 -11.44 2.78 -22.13
N VAL A 284 -10.61 3.69 -21.72
CA VAL A 284 -9.76 4.47 -22.63
C VAL A 284 -8.64 3.59 -23.16
N LYS A 285 -8.41 3.62 -24.46
CA LYS A 285 -7.33 2.85 -25.14
C LYS A 285 -6.26 3.76 -25.74
N GLU A 286 -6.52 5.04 -25.80
CA GLU A 286 -5.62 6.01 -26.38
C GLU A 286 -4.51 6.35 -25.37
N PRO A 287 -3.19 6.16 -25.70
CA PRO A 287 -2.08 6.34 -24.75
C PRO A 287 -1.96 7.73 -24.17
N ILE A 288 -2.21 8.79 -24.95
CA ILE A 288 -2.10 10.18 -24.48
C ILE A 288 -3.19 10.48 -23.45
N ALA A 289 -4.42 10.00 -23.68
CA ALA A 289 -5.50 10.16 -22.73
C ALA A 289 -5.23 9.40 -21.42
N LEU A 290 -4.63 8.19 -21.49
CA LEU A 290 -4.21 7.45 -20.31
C LEU A 290 -3.09 8.16 -19.53
N LEU A 291 -2.15 8.82 -20.24
CA LEU A 291 -1.10 9.62 -19.65
C LEU A 291 -1.69 10.83 -18.88
N ALA A 292 -2.73 11.47 -19.42
CA ALA A 292 -3.40 12.59 -18.78
C ALA A 292 -4.30 12.16 -17.60
N LEU A 293 -5.02 11.04 -17.74
CA LEU A 293 -5.93 10.52 -16.71
C LEU A 293 -5.19 9.85 -15.55
N GLY A 294 -4.04 9.22 -15.81
CA GLY A 294 -3.28 8.47 -14.81
C GLY A 294 -2.98 9.25 -13.53
N PRO A 295 -2.40 10.47 -13.61
CA PRO A 295 -2.14 11.31 -12.44
C PRO A 295 -3.40 11.68 -11.67
N LEU A 296 -4.53 11.90 -12.35
CA LEU A 296 -5.81 12.23 -11.72
C LEU A 296 -6.38 11.01 -10.96
N VAL A 297 -6.34 9.82 -11.58
CA VAL A 297 -6.71 8.56 -10.91
C VAL A 297 -5.85 8.33 -9.68
N ALA A 298 -4.53 8.53 -9.81
CA ALA A 298 -3.61 8.37 -8.69
C ALA A 298 -3.84 9.41 -7.58
N PHE A 299 -4.10 10.67 -7.93
CA PHE A 299 -4.37 11.76 -6.99
C PHE A 299 -5.55 11.44 -6.07
N VAL A 300 -6.71 11.12 -6.65
CA VAL A 300 -7.92 10.84 -5.86
C VAL A 300 -7.95 9.42 -5.30
N GLY A 301 -7.36 8.45 -6.01
CA GLY A 301 -7.36 7.04 -5.64
C GLY A 301 -6.41 6.69 -4.50
N THR A 302 -5.56 7.62 -4.05
CA THR A 302 -4.58 7.36 -2.99
C THR A 302 -4.54 8.41 -1.89
N GLY A 303 -4.89 9.67 -2.17
CA GLY A 303 -4.75 10.77 -1.21
C GLY A 303 -5.42 10.52 0.15
N TYR A 304 -6.54 9.82 0.16
CA TYR A 304 -7.30 9.49 1.38
C TYR A 304 -6.51 8.65 2.40
N PHE A 305 -5.47 7.92 2.00
CA PHE A 305 -4.63 7.16 2.95
C PHE A 305 -3.95 8.06 3.98
N SER A 306 -3.57 9.29 3.61
CA SER A 306 -2.97 10.23 4.55
C SER A 306 -3.92 10.71 5.65
N GLY A 307 -5.24 10.63 5.40
CA GLY A 307 -6.25 10.99 6.37
C GLY A 307 -6.66 9.90 7.36
N PHE A 308 -6.31 8.63 7.09
CA PHE A 308 -6.79 7.49 7.88
C PHE A 308 -6.34 7.55 9.35
N GLY A 309 -5.08 7.92 9.58
CA GLY A 309 -4.54 8.07 10.93
C GLY A 309 -5.26 9.18 11.73
N ALA A 310 -5.52 10.33 11.10
CA ALA A 310 -6.23 11.43 11.75
C ALA A 310 -7.68 11.06 12.05
N LEU A 311 -8.40 10.48 11.08
CA LEU A 311 -9.78 10.03 11.24
C LEU A 311 -9.93 9.06 12.41
N THR A 312 -9.09 8.04 12.47
CA THR A 312 -9.16 7.03 13.54
C THR A 312 -8.74 7.61 14.90
N ALA A 313 -7.78 8.55 14.92
CA ALA A 313 -7.39 9.24 16.16
C ALA A 313 -8.52 10.11 16.73
N GLU A 314 -9.31 10.75 15.87
CA GLU A 314 -10.45 11.63 16.25
C GLU A 314 -11.70 10.82 16.67
N ILE A 315 -11.77 9.54 16.30
CA ILE A 315 -12.92 8.66 16.60
C ILE A 315 -12.73 7.87 17.89
N TYR A 316 -11.54 7.32 18.09
CA TYR A 316 -11.30 6.39 19.20
C TYR A 316 -10.67 7.10 20.40
N PRO A 317 -11.16 6.80 21.63
CA PRO A 317 -10.56 7.28 22.87
C PRO A 317 -9.09 6.92 22.98
N THR A 318 -8.31 7.75 23.70
CA THR A 318 -6.85 7.61 23.80
C THR A 318 -6.43 6.22 24.29
N GLU A 319 -7.16 5.61 25.20
CA GLU A 319 -6.84 4.32 25.83
C GLU A 319 -6.83 3.17 24.83
N ILE A 320 -7.70 3.21 23.80
CA ILE A 320 -7.84 2.13 22.83
C ILE A 320 -7.45 2.54 21.39
N ARG A 321 -7.01 3.78 21.18
CA ARG A 321 -6.75 4.38 19.86
C ARG A 321 -5.75 3.60 19.04
N ALA A 322 -4.59 3.26 19.61
CA ALA A 322 -3.55 2.52 18.89
C ALA A 322 -4.02 1.09 18.51
N THR A 323 -4.72 0.42 19.42
CA THR A 323 -5.33 -0.90 19.16
C THR A 323 -6.38 -0.81 18.06
N ALA A 324 -7.23 0.23 18.07
CA ALA A 324 -8.26 0.45 17.05
C ALA A 324 -7.66 0.72 15.67
N GLN A 325 -6.64 1.56 15.59
CA GLN A 325 -5.91 1.85 14.35
C GLN A 325 -5.28 0.59 13.79
N GLY A 326 -4.54 -0.16 14.61
CA GLY A 326 -3.91 -1.41 14.20
C GLY A 326 -4.92 -2.45 13.74
N PHE A 327 -6.01 -2.64 14.49
CA PHE A 327 -7.08 -3.59 14.16
C PHE A 327 -7.76 -3.24 12.83
N THR A 328 -8.29 -2.03 12.70
CA THR A 328 -9.04 -1.60 11.50
C THR A 328 -8.17 -1.61 10.25
N TYR A 329 -6.89 -1.24 10.37
CA TYR A 329 -5.94 -1.26 9.26
C TYR A 329 -5.59 -2.68 8.83
N ASN A 330 -5.19 -3.55 9.76
CA ASN A 330 -4.74 -4.91 9.42
C ASN A 330 -5.89 -5.83 8.99
N ILE A 331 -7.06 -5.73 9.60
CA ILE A 331 -8.24 -6.49 9.14
C ILE A 331 -8.66 -6.02 7.74
N GLY A 332 -8.63 -4.70 7.47
CA GLY A 332 -8.84 -4.17 6.13
C GLY A 332 -7.83 -4.70 5.12
N ARG A 333 -6.55 -4.81 5.51
CA ARG A 333 -5.48 -5.36 4.68
C ARG A 333 -5.70 -6.85 4.37
N VAL A 334 -6.05 -7.65 5.36
CA VAL A 334 -6.39 -9.08 5.16
C VAL A 334 -7.55 -9.24 4.19
N ALA A 335 -8.63 -8.48 4.39
CA ALA A 335 -9.79 -8.54 3.50
C ALA A 335 -9.43 -8.11 2.06
N SER A 336 -8.55 -7.12 1.89
CA SER A 336 -8.11 -6.65 0.58
C SER A 336 -7.13 -7.58 -0.12
N ALA A 337 -6.54 -8.55 0.58
CA ALA A 337 -5.58 -9.48 -0.01
C ALA A 337 -6.18 -10.35 -1.13
N ALA A 338 -7.49 -10.49 -1.18
CA ALA A 338 -8.18 -11.14 -2.31
C ALA A 338 -8.09 -10.34 -3.62
N ALA A 339 -7.89 -9.00 -3.56
CA ALA A 339 -7.97 -8.12 -4.73
C ALA A 339 -7.00 -8.49 -5.86
N PRO A 340 -5.70 -8.74 -5.64
CA PRO A 340 -4.80 -9.10 -6.71
C PRO A 340 -5.23 -10.35 -7.48
N TRP A 341 -5.71 -11.36 -6.77
CA TRP A 341 -6.19 -12.59 -7.37
C TRP A 341 -7.51 -12.40 -8.12
N VAL A 342 -8.50 -11.75 -7.50
CA VAL A 342 -9.82 -11.51 -8.13
C VAL A 342 -9.67 -10.68 -9.39
N VAL A 343 -8.95 -9.56 -9.33
CA VAL A 343 -8.72 -8.67 -10.47
C VAL A 343 -7.93 -9.39 -11.56
N GLY A 344 -6.89 -10.16 -11.21
CA GLY A 344 -6.12 -10.95 -12.16
C GLY A 344 -6.97 -12.01 -12.87
N LYS A 345 -7.78 -12.76 -12.13
CA LYS A 345 -8.67 -13.78 -12.70
C LYS A 345 -9.75 -13.19 -13.61
N LEU A 346 -10.37 -12.09 -13.20
CA LEU A 346 -11.32 -11.37 -14.02
C LEU A 346 -10.67 -10.78 -15.28
N ALA A 347 -9.47 -10.21 -15.16
CA ALA A 347 -8.75 -9.67 -16.31
C ALA A 347 -8.37 -10.77 -17.31
N GLU A 348 -8.07 -11.97 -16.83
CA GLU A 348 -7.78 -13.14 -17.66
C GLU A 348 -9.01 -13.64 -18.44
N THR A 349 -10.18 -13.69 -17.79
CA THR A 349 -11.39 -14.31 -18.32
C THR A 349 -12.34 -13.34 -19.01
N GLN A 350 -12.42 -12.09 -18.55
CA GLN A 350 -13.43 -11.10 -18.97
C GLN A 350 -12.81 -9.74 -19.33
N GLY A 351 -11.48 -9.61 -19.24
CA GLY A 351 -10.73 -8.41 -19.60
C GLY A 351 -10.61 -7.37 -18.51
N PHE A 352 -9.65 -6.44 -18.71
CA PHE A 352 -9.31 -5.41 -17.72
C PHE A 352 -10.42 -4.40 -17.45
N ALA A 353 -11.30 -4.11 -18.43
CA ALA A 353 -12.39 -3.16 -18.22
C ALA A 353 -13.36 -3.61 -17.12
N LEU A 354 -13.73 -4.89 -17.09
CA LEU A 354 -14.55 -5.43 -16.01
C LEU A 354 -13.75 -5.58 -14.71
N ALA A 355 -12.52 -6.08 -14.79
CA ALA A 355 -11.67 -6.27 -13.64
C ALA A 355 -11.45 -4.95 -12.85
N PHE A 356 -11.12 -3.84 -13.52
CA PHE A 356 -10.98 -2.54 -12.88
C PHE A 356 -12.31 -1.91 -12.45
N SER A 357 -13.44 -2.31 -13.08
CA SER A 357 -14.76 -1.91 -12.60
C SER A 357 -15.08 -2.45 -11.21
N THR A 358 -14.51 -3.60 -10.79
CA THR A 358 -14.65 -4.08 -9.41
C THR A 358 -13.94 -3.16 -8.40
N ALA A 359 -12.78 -2.62 -8.76
CA ALA A 359 -12.08 -1.65 -7.94
C ALA A 359 -12.84 -0.30 -7.87
N ALA A 360 -13.43 0.14 -8.99
CA ALA A 360 -14.30 1.32 -9.01
C ALA A 360 -15.55 1.12 -8.13
N ALA A 361 -16.18 -0.04 -8.19
CA ALA A 361 -17.30 -0.40 -7.32
C ALA A 361 -16.90 -0.42 -5.83
N ALA A 362 -15.69 -0.91 -5.51
CA ALA A 362 -15.16 -0.89 -4.15
C ALA A 362 -14.97 0.54 -3.63
N PHE A 363 -14.50 1.49 -4.45
CA PHE A 363 -14.44 2.91 -4.08
C PHE A 363 -15.83 3.49 -3.80
N LEU A 364 -16.84 3.17 -4.62
CA LEU A 364 -18.23 3.62 -4.38
C LEU A 364 -18.78 3.02 -3.08
N LEU A 365 -18.53 1.74 -2.82
CA LEU A 365 -18.94 1.11 -1.57
C LEU A 365 -18.26 1.77 -0.37
N ALA A 366 -16.97 2.08 -0.47
CA ALA A 366 -16.25 2.81 0.56
C ALA A 366 -16.87 4.21 0.80
N ALA A 367 -17.27 4.92 -0.27
CA ALA A 367 -17.95 6.21 -0.14
C ALA A 367 -19.32 6.08 0.54
N LEU A 368 -20.09 5.03 0.25
CA LEU A 368 -21.38 4.76 0.88
C LEU A 368 -21.25 4.45 2.38
N LEU A 369 -20.17 3.77 2.80
CA LEU A 369 -19.92 3.46 4.21
C LEU A 369 -19.74 4.72 5.07
N TRP A 370 -19.39 5.85 4.47
CA TRP A 370 -19.37 7.15 5.15
C TRP A 370 -20.74 7.62 5.66
N LYS A 371 -21.84 6.95 5.28
CA LYS A 371 -23.15 7.20 5.89
C LYS A 371 -23.13 6.93 7.40
N TRP A 372 -22.37 5.91 7.83
CA TRP A 372 -22.26 5.47 9.23
C TRP A 372 -21.04 6.05 9.95
N ILE A 373 -20.14 6.71 9.24
CA ILE A 373 -18.96 7.36 9.84
C ILE A 373 -19.31 8.85 10.08
N PRO A 374 -19.19 9.36 11.33
CA PRO A 374 -19.49 10.74 11.66
C PRO A 374 -18.45 11.70 11.07
N GLU A 375 -18.83 12.99 10.94
CA GLU A 375 -17.85 14.06 10.72
C GLU A 375 -17.05 14.28 12.01
N THR A 376 -15.73 14.33 11.86
CA THR A 376 -14.83 14.46 13.02
C THR A 376 -14.01 15.76 13.02
N ARG A 377 -14.20 16.62 12.02
CA ARG A 377 -13.49 17.91 11.93
C ARG A 377 -13.65 18.73 13.21
N GLY A 378 -12.53 19.16 13.79
CA GLY A 378 -12.51 20.00 14.98
C GLY A 378 -12.83 19.27 16.29
N ARG A 379 -12.89 17.93 16.29
CA ARG A 379 -12.99 17.17 17.54
C ARG A 379 -11.67 17.22 18.30
N GLU A 380 -11.74 17.58 19.56
CA GLU A 380 -10.62 17.43 20.48
C GLU A 380 -10.37 15.93 20.74
N LEU A 381 -9.10 15.58 20.89
CA LEU A 381 -8.70 14.21 21.21
C LEU A 381 -9.06 13.91 22.67
N THR A 382 -9.93 12.96 22.88
CA THR A 382 -10.33 12.48 24.21
C THR A 382 -9.52 11.27 24.60
#